data_6a4a699b897ff4fdf69cec648f9feca2
#
_entry.id   6a4a699b897ff4fdf69cec648f9feca2
#
_cell.length_a   1.000
_cell.length_b   1.000
_cell.length_c   1.000
_cell.angle_alpha   90.00
_cell.angle_beta   90.00
_cell.angle_gamma   90.00
#
_symmetry.space_group_name_H-M   'P 1'
#
loop_
_entity.id
_entity.type
_entity.pdbx_description
1 polymer ?
#
loop_
_entity_poly.entity_id
_entity_poly.type
_entity_poly.pdbx_seq_one_letter_code
_entity_poly.pdbx_strand_id
1 'polypeptide(L)'
;MFSHVMLGVSDLEKSKKFYDAFLGALGIAPGAANKNRYFYRGEKGPSFAISTPINGEPASYGNGATTGFLAQTPEQANAAHDAGVAAGGTACEDPPGWRGEGPGRLYLAYVRDPDGNKLCLMSRPPKA
;
A
#
# COMPACT_ATOMS: atom_id res chain seq x y z
N MET A 1 2.68 -17.67 -1.84
CA MET A 1 2.08 -17.96 -0.55
C MET A 1 0.71 -17.33 -0.39
N PHE A 2 0.56 -16.00 -0.39
CA PHE A 2 -0.75 -15.38 -0.33
C PHE A 2 -1.46 -15.42 -1.67
N SER A 3 -2.78 -15.71 -1.67
CA SER A 3 -3.60 -15.54 -2.87
C SER A 3 -4.04 -14.07 -2.99
N HIS A 4 -4.41 -13.48 -1.89
CA HIS A 4 -4.82 -12.08 -1.85
C HIS A 4 -4.75 -11.52 -0.44
N VAL A 5 -4.71 -10.20 -0.34
CA VAL A 5 -4.82 -9.46 0.91
C VAL A 5 -5.94 -8.44 0.73
N MET A 6 -6.78 -8.31 1.74
CA MET A 6 -7.90 -7.37 1.71
C MET A 6 -7.89 -6.51 2.98
N LEU A 7 -8.03 -5.21 2.79
CA LEU A 7 -8.12 -4.27 3.91
C LEU A 7 -9.51 -3.64 3.96
N GLY A 8 -9.99 -3.40 5.17
CA GLY A 8 -11.24 -2.70 5.39
C GLY A 8 -11.09 -1.20 5.24
N VAL A 9 -12.05 -0.58 4.54
CA VAL A 9 -12.10 0.88 4.38
C VAL A 9 -13.54 1.34 4.62
N SER A 10 -13.70 2.53 5.18
CA SER A 10 -15.03 3.05 5.51
C SER A 10 -15.68 3.79 4.34
N ASP A 11 -14.89 4.54 3.57
CA ASP A 11 -15.35 5.27 2.39
C ASP A 11 -14.65 4.68 1.17
N LEU A 12 -15.36 3.84 0.44
CA LEU A 12 -14.78 3.06 -0.65
C LEU A 12 -14.21 3.94 -1.76
N GLU A 13 -14.91 4.99 -2.17
CA GLU A 13 -14.46 5.86 -3.25
C GLU A 13 -13.28 6.74 -2.85
N LYS A 14 -13.27 7.22 -1.62
CA LYS A 14 -12.15 7.97 -1.08
C LYS A 14 -10.90 7.10 -1.02
N SER A 15 -11.05 5.86 -0.58
CA SER A 15 -9.94 4.92 -0.50
C SER A 15 -9.48 4.45 -1.89
N LYS A 16 -10.41 4.30 -2.84
CA LYS A 16 -10.03 4.02 -4.24
C LYS A 16 -9.12 5.12 -4.78
N LYS A 17 -9.45 6.37 -4.54
CA LYS A 17 -8.63 7.50 -4.99
C LYS A 17 -7.22 7.39 -4.41
N PHE A 18 -7.11 7.08 -3.12
CA PHE A 18 -5.82 6.87 -2.47
C PHE A 18 -5.05 5.71 -3.12
N TYR A 19 -5.67 4.53 -3.22
CA TYR A 19 -4.97 3.34 -3.72
C TYR A 19 -4.68 3.40 -5.21
N ASP A 20 -5.54 4.04 -6.01
CA ASP A 20 -5.22 4.26 -7.43
C ASP A 20 -3.93 5.09 -7.58
N ALA A 21 -3.76 6.11 -6.75
CA ALA A 21 -2.56 6.94 -6.78
C ALA A 21 -1.33 6.18 -6.22
N PHE A 22 -1.50 5.57 -5.05
CA PHE A 22 -0.44 4.87 -4.34
C PHE A 22 0.10 3.69 -5.14
N LEU A 23 -0.79 2.78 -5.55
CA LEU A 23 -0.40 1.59 -6.32
C LEU A 23 -0.12 1.93 -7.78
N GLY A 24 -0.72 2.99 -8.31
CA GLY A 24 -0.42 3.47 -9.65
C GLY A 24 1.05 3.87 -9.80
N ALA A 25 1.65 4.43 -8.75
CA ALA A 25 3.08 4.75 -8.76
C ALA A 25 3.96 3.50 -8.80
N LEU A 26 3.42 2.34 -8.41
CA LEU A 26 4.10 1.05 -8.52
C LEU A 26 3.80 0.35 -9.86
N GLY A 27 3.08 1.01 -10.76
CA GLY A 27 2.75 0.45 -12.07
C GLY A 27 1.50 -0.43 -12.08
N ILE A 28 0.69 -0.39 -11.03
CA ILE A 28 -0.52 -1.19 -10.93
C ILE A 28 -1.70 -0.39 -11.48
N ALA A 29 -2.52 -1.03 -12.32
CA ALA A 29 -3.69 -0.39 -12.91
C ALA A 29 -4.71 0.04 -11.86
N PRO A 30 -5.57 1.02 -12.17
CA PRO A 30 -6.64 1.42 -11.25
C PRO A 30 -7.51 0.24 -10.81
N GLY A 31 -8.09 0.36 -9.62
CA GLY A 31 -8.89 -0.70 -9.03
C GLY A 31 -10.07 -1.11 -9.90
N ALA A 32 -10.28 -2.42 -10.02
CA ALA A 32 -11.41 -3.00 -10.75
C ALA A 32 -12.55 -3.29 -9.79
N ALA A 33 -13.72 -2.74 -10.07
CA ALA A 33 -14.89 -2.87 -9.20
C ALA A 33 -15.43 -4.29 -9.20
N ASN A 34 -15.81 -4.75 -8.00
CA ASN A 34 -16.53 -6.00 -7.81
C ASN A 34 -17.40 -5.85 -6.56
N LYS A 35 -18.71 -5.61 -6.75
CA LYS A 35 -19.64 -5.33 -5.67
C LYS A 35 -19.16 -4.12 -4.85
N ASN A 36 -18.99 -4.30 -3.54
CA ASN A 36 -18.52 -3.24 -2.64
C ASN A 36 -17.01 -3.28 -2.44
N ARG A 37 -16.26 -3.72 -3.46
CA ARG A 37 -14.81 -3.92 -3.41
C ARG A 37 -14.13 -3.38 -4.64
N TYR A 38 -12.84 -3.05 -4.48
CA TYR A 38 -11.95 -2.80 -5.61
C TYR A 38 -10.76 -3.73 -5.49
N PHE A 39 -10.41 -4.37 -6.61
CA PHE A 39 -9.27 -5.29 -6.69
C PHE A 39 -8.16 -4.67 -7.50
N TYR A 40 -6.94 -4.84 -7.01
CA TYR A 40 -5.72 -4.36 -7.64
C TYR A 40 -4.84 -5.57 -7.94
N ARG A 41 -4.44 -5.71 -9.21
CA ARG A 41 -3.64 -6.85 -9.65
C ARG A 41 -2.46 -6.39 -10.45
N GLY A 42 -1.26 -6.89 -10.06
CA GLY A 42 -0.06 -6.76 -10.88
C GLY A 42 0.00 -7.90 -11.91
N GLU A 43 1.11 -7.98 -12.60
CA GLU A 43 1.33 -9.07 -13.58
C GLU A 43 1.43 -10.43 -12.91
N LYS A 44 1.96 -10.48 -11.70
CA LYS A 44 2.19 -11.70 -10.92
C LYS A 44 1.93 -11.44 -9.45
N GLY A 45 1.83 -12.54 -8.72
CA GLY A 45 1.70 -12.50 -7.28
C GLY A 45 0.27 -12.31 -6.81
N PRO A 46 0.10 -12.04 -5.52
CA PRO A 46 -1.23 -11.93 -4.93
C PRO A 46 -1.95 -10.66 -5.39
N SER A 47 -3.27 -10.72 -5.36
CA SER A 47 -4.11 -9.54 -5.53
C SER A 47 -4.19 -8.77 -4.22
N PHE A 48 -4.41 -7.48 -4.34
CA PHE A 48 -4.74 -6.62 -3.21
C PHE A 48 -6.16 -6.09 -3.41
N ALA A 49 -6.92 -5.98 -2.33
CA ALA A 49 -8.29 -5.48 -2.42
C ALA A 49 -8.64 -4.58 -1.24
N ILE A 50 -9.56 -3.68 -1.48
CA ILE A 50 -10.20 -2.89 -0.44
C ILE A 50 -11.70 -3.17 -0.45
N SER A 51 -12.32 -3.15 0.73
CA SER A 51 -13.74 -3.45 0.88
C SER A 51 -14.30 -2.70 2.08
N THR A 52 -15.57 -2.31 1.99
CA THR A 52 -16.27 -1.94 3.21
C THR A 52 -16.49 -3.19 4.06
N PRO A 53 -16.49 -3.07 5.42
CA PRO A 53 -16.69 -4.24 6.27
C PRO A 53 -18.06 -4.88 6.06
N ILE A 54 -18.09 -6.21 6.08
CA ILE A 54 -19.32 -6.98 5.81
C ILE A 54 -20.41 -6.73 6.84
N ASN A 55 -20.05 -6.32 8.07
CA ASN A 55 -21.02 -6.06 9.14
C ASN A 55 -21.62 -4.66 9.07
N GLY A 56 -21.25 -3.85 8.09
CA GLY A 56 -21.77 -2.49 7.94
C GLY A 56 -21.22 -1.46 8.91
N GLU A 57 -20.31 -1.86 9.80
CA GLU A 57 -19.70 -0.94 10.74
C GLU A 57 -18.51 -0.21 10.09
N PRO A 58 -18.07 0.93 10.66
CA PRO A 58 -16.86 1.58 10.16
C PRO A 58 -15.66 0.66 10.21
N ALA A 59 -14.77 0.80 9.23
CA ALA A 59 -13.53 0.04 9.21
C ALA A 59 -12.61 0.50 10.34
N SER A 60 -11.80 -0.43 10.85
CA SER A 60 -10.74 -0.14 11.80
C SER A 60 -9.46 -0.82 11.32
N TYR A 61 -8.32 -0.19 11.57
CA TYR A 61 -7.06 -0.83 11.23
C TYR A 61 -6.63 -1.80 12.35
N GLY A 62 -5.83 -2.79 11.99
CA GLY A 62 -5.22 -3.69 12.98
C GLY A 62 -4.03 -3.01 13.64
N ASN A 63 -4.07 -2.85 14.96
CA ASN A 63 -2.94 -2.28 15.69
C ASN A 63 -1.76 -3.27 15.63
N GLY A 64 -0.65 -2.84 15.07
CA GLY A 64 0.51 -3.70 14.85
C GLY A 64 0.56 -4.34 13.46
N ALA A 65 -0.51 -4.22 12.66
CA ALA A 65 -0.52 -4.78 11.31
C ALA A 65 0.19 -3.85 10.32
N THR A 66 0.88 -4.44 9.36
CA THR A 66 1.49 -3.72 8.25
C THR A 66 1.34 -4.54 6.99
N THR A 67 0.93 -3.90 5.91
CA THR A 67 0.88 -4.54 4.58
C THR A 67 2.01 -3.95 3.74
N GLY A 68 2.92 -4.81 3.27
CA GLY A 68 4.09 -4.40 2.52
C GLY A 68 3.92 -4.60 1.02
N PHE A 69 4.32 -3.59 0.26
CA PHE A 69 4.31 -3.61 -1.20
C PHE A 69 5.74 -3.49 -1.72
N LEU A 70 6.07 -4.27 -2.72
CA LEU A 70 7.40 -4.24 -3.33
C LEU A 70 7.51 -3.08 -4.31
N ALA A 71 8.54 -2.26 -4.13
CA ALA A 71 8.95 -1.24 -5.09
C ALA A 71 10.22 -1.73 -5.79
N GLN A 72 10.34 -1.44 -7.07
CA GLN A 72 11.49 -1.88 -7.85
C GLN A 72 12.76 -1.09 -7.50
N THR A 73 12.58 0.17 -7.13
CA THR A 73 13.69 1.08 -6.82
C THR A 73 13.29 1.99 -5.65
N PRO A 74 14.28 2.58 -4.95
CA PRO A 74 13.99 3.61 -3.95
C PRO A 74 13.18 4.77 -4.51
N GLU A 75 13.45 5.18 -5.75
CA GLU A 75 12.72 6.28 -6.40
C GLU A 75 11.26 5.94 -6.57
N GLN A 76 10.95 4.69 -6.93
CA GLN A 76 9.56 4.23 -7.04
C GLN A 76 8.89 4.19 -5.67
N ALA A 77 9.59 3.74 -4.63
CA ALA A 77 9.07 3.77 -3.28
C ALA A 77 8.73 5.19 -2.83
N ASN A 78 9.61 6.15 -3.11
CA ASN A 78 9.36 7.55 -2.80
C ASN A 78 8.16 8.10 -3.57
N ALA A 79 8.05 7.78 -4.86
CA ALA A 79 6.94 8.23 -5.69
C ALA A 79 5.59 7.70 -5.16
N ALA A 80 5.54 6.44 -4.77
CA ALA A 80 4.32 5.85 -4.22
C ALA A 80 3.96 6.46 -2.86
N HIS A 81 4.97 6.67 -2.00
CA HIS A 81 4.78 7.31 -0.70
C HIS A 81 4.20 8.72 -0.88
N ASP A 82 4.80 9.52 -1.76
CA ASP A 82 4.37 10.89 -2.00
C ASP A 82 2.98 10.94 -2.62
N ALA A 83 2.70 10.04 -3.57
CA ALA A 83 1.38 9.94 -4.18
C ALA A 83 0.31 9.59 -3.15
N GLY A 84 0.61 8.67 -2.24
CA GLY A 84 -0.30 8.29 -1.16
C GLY A 84 -0.60 9.45 -0.23
N VAL A 85 0.44 10.16 0.20
CA VAL A 85 0.25 11.34 1.07
C VAL A 85 -0.59 12.41 0.36
N ALA A 86 -0.31 12.67 -0.91
CA ALA A 86 -1.06 13.67 -1.69
C ALA A 86 -2.53 13.26 -1.88
N ALA A 87 -2.83 11.97 -1.88
CA ALA A 87 -4.18 11.45 -2.12
C ALA A 87 -4.95 11.12 -0.83
N GLY A 88 -4.53 11.67 0.30
CA GLY A 88 -5.27 11.55 1.56
C GLY A 88 -4.65 10.67 2.62
N GLY A 89 -3.47 10.10 2.37
CA GLY A 89 -2.73 9.32 3.34
C GLY A 89 -1.93 10.19 4.30
N THR A 90 -1.37 9.55 5.31
CA THR A 90 -0.57 10.22 6.34
C THR A 90 0.77 9.50 6.47
N ALA A 91 1.87 10.22 6.32
CA ALA A 91 3.19 9.66 6.56
C ALA A 91 3.33 9.21 8.01
N CYS A 92 4.00 8.10 8.21
CA CYS A 92 4.23 7.56 9.56
C CYS A 92 5.60 6.89 9.63
N GLU A 93 6.05 6.61 10.84
CA GLU A 93 7.38 6.09 11.15
C GLU A 93 8.48 7.04 10.63
N ASP A 94 9.71 6.55 10.53
CA ASP A 94 10.82 7.34 10.03
C ASP A 94 10.62 7.70 8.55
N PRO A 95 11.17 8.83 8.10
CA PRO A 95 11.08 9.19 6.68
C PRO A 95 11.63 8.09 5.77
N PRO A 96 11.21 8.07 4.49
CA PRO A 96 11.75 7.10 3.52
C PRO A 96 13.27 7.08 3.53
N GLY A 97 13.85 5.89 3.52
CA GLY A 97 15.30 5.76 3.53
C GLY A 97 15.76 4.33 3.75
N TRP A 98 17.07 4.14 3.67
CA TRP A 98 17.69 2.86 3.93
C TRP A 98 17.66 2.51 5.41
N ARG A 99 17.42 1.22 5.70
CA ARG A 99 17.47 0.63 7.03
C ARG A 99 18.44 -0.53 7.03
N GLY A 100 19.36 -0.55 7.97
CA GLY A 100 20.42 -1.55 8.04
C GLY A 100 21.58 -1.22 7.13
N GLU A 101 22.51 -2.16 7.02
CA GLU A 101 23.75 -1.99 6.25
C GLU A 101 24.03 -3.22 5.39
N GLY A 102 24.87 -3.03 4.38
CA GLY A 102 25.33 -4.12 3.54
C GLY A 102 24.27 -4.69 2.61
N PRO A 103 24.48 -5.92 2.14
CA PRO A 103 23.56 -6.53 1.16
C PRO A 103 22.15 -6.78 1.67
N GLY A 104 22.00 -6.87 3.00
CA GLY A 104 20.68 -7.10 3.61
C GLY A 104 19.91 -5.84 3.95
N ARG A 105 20.44 -4.66 3.61
CA ARG A 105 19.72 -3.42 3.89
C ARG A 105 18.44 -3.33 3.08
N LEU A 106 17.48 -2.60 3.59
CA LEU A 106 16.19 -2.40 2.92
C LEU A 106 15.89 -0.92 2.84
N TYR A 107 15.35 -0.49 1.70
CA TYR A 107 14.80 0.84 1.57
C TYR A 107 13.33 0.76 1.94
N LEU A 108 12.93 1.48 2.97
CA LEU A 108 11.57 1.42 3.51
C LEU A 108 10.93 2.80 3.53
N ALA A 109 9.63 2.81 3.27
CA ALA A 109 8.80 3.99 3.42
C ALA A 109 7.45 3.55 3.97
N TYR A 110 6.85 4.36 4.83
CA TYR A 110 5.59 4.01 5.49
C TYR A 110 4.57 5.12 5.32
N VAL A 111 3.33 4.71 5.03
CA VAL A 111 2.20 5.63 4.93
C VAL A 111 0.95 4.94 5.43
N ARG A 112 0.06 5.68 6.08
CA ARG A 112 -1.26 5.17 6.44
C ARG A 112 -2.27 5.60 5.40
N ASP A 113 -3.19 4.69 5.08
CA ASP A 113 -4.31 5.02 4.20
C ASP A 113 -5.34 5.88 4.95
N PRO A 114 -6.43 6.34 4.31
CA PRO A 114 -7.42 7.18 4.98
C PRO A 114 -8.09 6.56 6.22
N ASP A 115 -8.09 5.24 6.35
CA ASP A 115 -8.64 4.55 7.51
C ASP A 115 -7.59 4.22 8.56
N GLY A 116 -6.33 4.57 8.32
CA GLY A 116 -5.25 4.32 9.25
C GLY A 116 -4.52 2.99 9.03
N ASN A 117 -4.88 2.23 8.01
CA ASN A 117 -4.14 1.00 7.68
C ASN A 117 -2.70 1.37 7.33
N LYS A 118 -1.74 0.71 7.99
CA LYS A 118 -0.33 1.02 7.79
C LYS A 118 0.22 0.23 6.62
N LEU A 119 0.82 0.95 5.67
CA LEU A 119 1.37 0.38 4.46
C LEU A 119 2.87 0.63 4.43
N CYS A 120 3.61 -0.35 3.93
CA CYS A 120 5.06 -0.27 3.77
C CYS A 120 5.41 -0.39 2.30
N LEU A 121 6.36 0.40 1.87
CA LEU A 121 7.00 0.24 0.56
C LEU A 121 8.41 -0.25 0.83
N MET A 122 8.80 -1.31 0.15
CA MET A 122 10.10 -1.92 0.35
C MET A 122 10.82 -2.09 -0.98
N SER A 123 12.07 -1.65 -1.02
CA SER A 123 12.95 -1.90 -2.14
C SER A 123 14.26 -2.49 -1.61
N ARG A 124 14.79 -3.46 -2.33
CA ARG A 124 16.08 -4.08 -1.99
C ARG A 124 17.19 -3.40 -2.76
N PRO A 125 18.44 -3.48 -2.26
CA PRO A 125 19.57 -2.96 -3.04
C PRO A 125 19.71 -3.74 -4.34
N PRO A 126 20.30 -3.12 -5.40
CA PRO A 126 20.57 -3.84 -6.63
C PRO A 126 21.47 -5.05 -6.36
N LYS A 127 21.27 -6.11 -7.11
CA LYS A 127 22.18 -7.26 -7.05
C LYS A 127 23.54 -6.85 -7.60
N ALA A 128 24.58 -7.26 -6.89
CA ALA A 128 25.95 -7.01 -7.32
C ALA A 128 26.30 -7.83 -8.57
#